data_821222c85b2bf08fd2cd43f626e14570
#
_entry.id   821222c85b2bf08fd2cd43f626e14570
#
_cell.length_a   1.000
_cell.length_b   1.000
_cell.length_c   1.000
_cell.angle_alpha   90.00
_cell.angle_beta   90.00
_cell.angle_gamma   90.00
#
_symmetry.space_group_name_H-M   'P 1'
#
loop_
_entity.id
_entity.type
_entity.pdbx_description
1 polymer ?
#
loop_
_entity_poly.entity_id
_entity_poly.type
_entity_poly.pdbx_seq_one_letter_code
_entity_poly.pdbx_strand_id
1 'polypeptide(L)'
;MIRQTGLVSKVKEDKAPEPKVVVNGDQTIVDLAAIPHQLKYNLTNFSVKAGSKVKITFLNPDVIPHNLLIVEPGSKAEIGNQAIAMGADAVKKAPTNSKILHGTKMLEAGQKETLDFTAPSKPGDYEFICTFPGHWAVMNGIMKVTQ
;
A
#
# COMPACT_ATOMS: atom_id res chain seq x y z
N MET A 1 11.37 4.30 36.59
CA MET A 1 11.60 4.73 35.62
C MET A 1 11.47 4.00 34.43
N ILE A 2 11.73 2.90 34.34
CA ILE A 2 11.68 2.21 33.22
C ILE A 2 10.37 2.05 32.64
N ARG A 3 9.33 2.17 33.36
CA ARG A 3 8.11 2.02 32.79
C ARG A 3 7.84 3.01 31.80
N GLN A 4 8.54 4.08 31.76
CA GLN A 4 8.36 5.03 30.77
C GLN A 4 8.64 4.45 29.46
N THR A 5 9.47 3.47 29.43
CA THR A 5 9.79 2.78 28.21
C THR A 5 8.54 2.20 27.57
N GLY A 6 7.66 1.66 28.37
CA GLY A 6 6.42 1.13 27.87
C GLY A 6 5.54 2.18 27.24
N LEU A 7 5.51 3.37 27.84
CA LEU A 7 4.74 4.44 27.29
C LEU A 7 5.28 4.89 25.95
N VAL A 8 6.59 4.95 25.85
CA VAL A 8 7.22 5.34 24.59
C VAL A 8 6.85 4.36 23.50
N SER A 9 6.83 3.07 23.82
CA SER A 9 6.45 2.06 22.85
C SER A 9 5.03 2.24 22.37
N LYS A 10 4.11 2.55 23.26
CA LYS A 10 2.75 2.78 22.86
C LYS A 10 2.63 3.97 21.95
N VAL A 11 3.34 5.04 22.23
CA VAL A 11 3.31 6.22 21.40
C VAL A 11 3.81 5.88 20.00
N LYS A 12 4.84 5.05 19.91
CA LYS A 12 5.37 4.67 18.62
C LYS A 12 4.39 3.82 17.84
N GLU A 13 3.61 2.99 18.53
CA GLU A 13 2.63 2.15 17.88
C GLU A 13 1.49 2.95 17.25
N ASP A 14 1.28 4.18 17.69
CA ASP A 14 0.22 5.02 17.15
C ASP A 14 0.67 5.84 15.95
N LYS A 15 1.89 5.64 15.49
CA LYS A 15 2.44 6.40 14.38
C LYS A 15 3.04 5.49 13.34
N ALA A 16 2.90 5.89 12.09
CA ALA A 16 3.62 5.25 11.01
C ALA A 16 5.04 5.81 10.96
N PRO A 17 6.05 5.00 10.57
CA PRO A 17 7.38 5.54 10.29
C PRO A 17 7.30 6.49 9.10
N GLU A 18 8.30 7.37 8.98
CA GLU A 18 8.34 8.29 7.85
C GLU A 18 8.48 7.51 6.55
N PRO A 19 7.74 7.89 5.51
CA PRO A 19 7.89 7.24 4.22
C PRO A 19 9.21 7.64 3.56
N LYS A 20 9.73 6.77 2.69
CA LYS A 20 10.96 7.05 1.95
C LYS A 20 10.76 6.71 0.50
N VAL A 21 11.30 7.55 -0.38
CA VAL A 21 11.39 7.26 -1.81
C VAL A 21 12.83 7.55 -2.20
N VAL A 22 13.55 6.53 -2.63
CA VAL A 22 14.96 6.65 -3.00
C VAL A 22 15.13 6.15 -4.41
N VAL A 23 15.74 6.96 -5.27
CA VAL A 23 16.07 6.56 -6.63
C VAL A 23 17.55 6.20 -6.67
N ASN A 24 17.85 4.98 -7.08
CA ASN A 24 19.20 4.47 -7.14
C ASN A 24 19.41 3.89 -8.54
N GLY A 25 19.93 4.68 -9.45
CA GLY A 25 20.09 4.29 -10.85
C GLY A 25 18.73 4.06 -11.48
N ASP A 26 18.53 2.86 -12.00
CA ASP A 26 17.25 2.48 -12.62
C ASP A 26 16.24 1.94 -11.62
N GLN A 27 16.55 1.98 -10.33
CA GLN A 27 15.67 1.42 -9.33
C GLN A 27 15.07 2.51 -8.46
N THR A 28 13.76 2.39 -8.18
CA THR A 28 13.09 3.23 -7.19
C THR A 28 12.72 2.35 -6.01
N ILE A 29 13.14 2.75 -4.82
CA ILE A 29 12.87 2.04 -3.58
C ILE A 29 11.92 2.88 -2.76
N VAL A 30 10.78 2.30 -2.41
CA VAL A 30 9.69 2.99 -1.70
C VAL A 30 9.39 2.25 -0.41
N ASP A 31 9.41 2.97 0.71
CA ASP A 31 8.94 2.45 1.99
C ASP A 31 7.72 3.26 2.39
N LEU A 32 6.60 2.60 2.61
CA LEU A 32 5.40 3.27 3.07
C LEU A 32 4.64 2.37 4.05
N ALA A 33 3.68 2.95 4.73
CA ALA A 33 2.93 2.25 5.76
C ALA A 33 1.50 2.75 5.84
N ALA A 34 0.63 1.94 6.44
CA ALA A 34 -0.67 2.43 6.86
C ALA A 34 -0.48 3.33 8.07
N ILE A 35 -1.29 4.38 8.20
CA ILE A 35 -1.27 5.23 9.38
C ILE A 35 -2.24 4.64 10.40
N PRO A 36 -1.78 4.29 11.61
CA PRO A 36 -2.67 3.68 12.60
C PRO A 36 -3.89 4.56 12.89
N HIS A 37 -5.03 3.92 13.01
CA HIS A 37 -6.31 4.57 13.34
C HIS A 37 -6.82 5.53 12.27
N GLN A 38 -6.21 5.49 11.08
CA GLN A 38 -6.66 6.29 9.94
C GLN A 38 -6.69 5.38 8.72
N LEU A 39 -7.65 5.56 7.87
CA LEU A 39 -7.74 4.78 6.64
C LEU A 39 -6.92 5.47 5.56
N LYS A 40 -5.60 5.46 5.75
CA LYS A 40 -4.67 6.16 4.84
C LYS A 40 -3.32 5.47 4.79
N TYR A 41 -2.67 5.58 3.62
CA TYR A 41 -1.24 5.33 3.53
C TYR A 41 -0.50 6.61 3.92
N ASN A 42 0.69 6.47 4.48
CA ASN A 42 1.50 7.63 4.85
C ASN A 42 2.21 8.26 3.65
N LEU A 43 2.08 7.68 2.47
CA LEU A 43 2.58 8.21 1.21
C LEU A 43 1.49 7.97 0.18
N THR A 44 1.01 9.01 -0.49
CA THR A 44 -0.10 8.88 -1.44
C THR A 44 0.29 9.18 -2.87
N ASN A 45 1.53 9.58 -3.11
CA ASN A 45 2.03 9.84 -4.45
C ASN A 45 3.52 9.57 -4.53
N PHE A 46 3.93 8.88 -5.56
CA PHE A 46 5.35 8.79 -5.91
C PHE A 46 5.45 8.51 -7.40
N SER A 47 6.61 8.78 -7.97
CA SER A 47 6.85 8.61 -9.40
C SER A 47 7.92 7.57 -9.64
N VAL A 48 7.76 6.80 -10.70
CA VAL A 48 8.75 5.84 -11.16
C VAL A 48 8.89 5.98 -12.68
N LYS A 49 10.05 5.59 -13.19
CA LYS A 49 10.28 5.65 -14.63
C LYS A 49 9.73 4.42 -15.30
N ALA A 50 9.08 4.58 -16.44
CA ALA A 50 8.53 3.46 -17.21
C ALA A 50 9.63 2.42 -17.48
N GLY A 51 9.32 1.15 -17.25
CA GLY A 51 10.25 0.06 -17.47
C GLY A 51 11.36 -0.08 -16.44
N SER A 52 11.41 0.80 -15.45
CA SER A 52 12.46 0.72 -14.42
C SER A 52 12.09 -0.29 -13.34
N LYS A 53 13.06 -0.61 -12.48
CA LYS A 53 12.79 -1.53 -11.38
C LYS A 53 12.21 -0.79 -10.19
N VAL A 54 11.24 -1.40 -9.54
CA VAL A 54 10.55 -0.81 -8.39
C VAL A 54 10.55 -1.82 -7.25
N LYS A 55 10.88 -1.33 -6.06
CA LYS A 55 10.84 -2.13 -4.85
C LYS A 55 10.01 -1.37 -3.83
N ILE A 56 8.86 -1.91 -3.46
CA ILE A 56 7.97 -1.28 -2.49
C ILE A 56 7.87 -2.16 -1.27
N THR A 57 8.18 -1.60 -0.10
CA THR A 57 7.94 -2.28 1.16
C THR A 57 6.79 -1.59 1.87
N PHE A 58 5.73 -2.35 2.12
CA PHE A 58 4.54 -1.86 2.81
C PHE A 58 4.46 -2.49 4.20
N LEU A 59 4.37 -1.62 5.21
CA LEU A 59 4.24 -2.02 6.61
C LEU A 59 2.83 -1.72 7.10
N ASN A 60 2.23 -2.64 7.84
CA ASN A 60 0.96 -2.38 8.51
C ASN A 60 1.16 -2.29 10.02
N PRO A 61 1.31 -1.09 10.59
CA PRO A 61 1.40 -0.94 12.04
C PRO A 61 0.04 -0.79 12.71
N ASP A 62 -1.04 -0.82 11.94
CA ASP A 62 -2.39 -0.64 12.45
C ASP A 62 -2.94 -1.96 13.01
N VAL A 63 -3.94 -1.87 13.85
CA VAL A 63 -4.62 -3.05 14.40
C VAL A 63 -5.57 -3.69 13.40
N ILE A 64 -6.01 -2.92 12.39
CA ILE A 64 -6.87 -3.41 11.34
C ILE A 64 -6.01 -3.94 10.19
N PRO A 65 -6.39 -5.05 9.55
CA PRO A 65 -5.64 -5.54 8.39
C PRO A 65 -5.68 -4.56 7.22
N HIS A 66 -4.59 -4.46 6.50
CA HIS A 66 -4.47 -3.62 5.30
C HIS A 66 -3.62 -4.32 4.26
N ASN A 67 -3.88 -4.01 3.00
CA ASN A 67 -3.01 -4.46 1.91
C ASN A 67 -2.69 -3.28 0.99
N LEU A 68 -1.85 -3.53 0.01
CA LEU A 68 -1.52 -2.55 -1.00
C LEU A 68 -1.55 -3.25 -2.35
N LEU A 69 -2.49 -2.87 -3.21
CA LEU A 69 -2.60 -3.39 -4.57
C LEU A 69 -2.35 -2.27 -5.56
N ILE A 70 -1.52 -2.54 -6.56
CA ILE A 70 -1.30 -1.61 -7.68
C ILE A 70 -2.17 -2.09 -8.81
N VAL A 71 -3.01 -1.19 -9.34
CA VAL A 71 -4.02 -1.53 -10.32
C VAL A 71 -3.86 -0.70 -11.58
N GLU A 72 -4.49 -1.15 -12.66
CA GLU A 72 -4.48 -0.39 -13.90
C GLU A 72 -5.20 0.95 -13.72
N PRO A 73 -4.77 1.99 -14.45
CA PRO A 73 -5.41 3.30 -14.32
C PRO A 73 -6.91 3.21 -14.53
N GLY A 74 -7.66 3.84 -13.63
CA GLY A 74 -9.11 3.91 -13.74
C GLY A 74 -9.86 2.70 -13.21
N SER A 75 -9.17 1.69 -12.66
CA SER A 75 -9.82 0.46 -12.20
C SER A 75 -10.07 0.43 -10.68
N LYS A 76 -9.70 1.47 -9.98
CA LYS A 76 -9.82 1.50 -8.51
C LYS A 76 -11.23 1.18 -8.02
N ALA A 77 -12.24 1.82 -8.58
CA ALA A 77 -13.61 1.64 -8.11
C ALA A 77 -14.13 0.23 -8.41
N GLU A 78 -13.80 -0.30 -9.58
CA GLU A 78 -14.21 -1.65 -9.93
C GLU A 78 -13.69 -2.67 -8.93
N ILE A 79 -12.40 -2.60 -8.64
CA ILE A 79 -11.75 -3.55 -7.75
C ILE A 79 -12.22 -3.34 -6.31
N GLY A 80 -12.37 -2.08 -5.89
CA GLY A 80 -12.86 -1.77 -4.55
C GLY A 80 -14.28 -2.28 -4.33
N ASN A 81 -15.14 -2.13 -5.31
CA ASN A 81 -16.51 -2.63 -5.22
C ASN A 81 -16.55 -4.15 -5.25
N GLN A 82 -15.65 -4.77 -6.01
CA GLN A 82 -15.53 -6.23 -6.02
C GLN A 82 -15.16 -6.74 -4.62
N ALA A 83 -14.26 -6.05 -3.94
CA ALA A 83 -13.89 -6.42 -2.58
C ALA A 83 -15.07 -6.32 -1.63
N ILE A 84 -15.88 -5.26 -1.75
CA ILE A 84 -17.07 -5.12 -0.92
C ILE A 84 -18.02 -6.28 -1.15
N ALA A 85 -18.19 -6.69 -2.40
CA ALA A 85 -19.08 -7.79 -2.74
C ALA A 85 -18.59 -9.14 -2.19
N MET A 86 -17.31 -9.28 -1.93
CA MET A 86 -16.76 -10.49 -1.32
C MET A 86 -17.12 -10.63 0.15
N GLY A 87 -17.55 -9.55 0.80
CA GLY A 87 -17.93 -9.60 2.20
C GLY A 87 -16.76 -10.00 3.10
N ALA A 88 -16.99 -10.97 3.98
CA ALA A 88 -15.99 -11.37 4.96
C ALA A 88 -14.69 -11.92 4.33
N ASP A 89 -14.76 -12.45 3.13
CA ASP A 89 -13.55 -12.98 2.48
C ASP A 89 -12.56 -11.88 2.15
N ALA A 90 -13.02 -10.66 1.93
CA ALA A 90 -12.14 -9.54 1.62
C ALA A 90 -11.28 -9.11 2.80
N VAL A 91 -11.59 -9.56 4.00
CA VAL A 91 -10.76 -9.32 5.18
C VAL A 91 -9.49 -10.15 5.12
N LYS A 92 -9.55 -11.27 4.38
CA LYS A 92 -8.44 -12.24 4.34
C LYS A 92 -7.65 -12.17 3.04
N LYS A 93 -8.25 -11.74 1.96
CA LYS A 93 -7.59 -11.77 0.65
C LYS A 93 -8.17 -10.72 -0.28
N ALA A 94 -7.39 -10.36 -1.28
CA ALA A 94 -7.81 -9.43 -2.31
C ALA A 94 -8.72 -10.12 -3.32
N PRO A 95 -9.52 -9.36 -4.08
CA PRO A 95 -10.26 -9.92 -5.20
C PRO A 95 -9.33 -10.47 -6.27
N THR A 96 -9.86 -11.36 -7.09
CA THR A 96 -9.16 -11.83 -8.28
C THR A 96 -9.61 -10.99 -9.46
N ASN A 97 -8.68 -10.25 -10.05
CA ASN A 97 -8.99 -9.35 -11.16
C ASN A 97 -7.73 -9.10 -11.96
N SER A 98 -7.80 -9.26 -13.28
CA SER A 98 -6.61 -9.10 -14.12
C SER A 98 -6.06 -7.67 -14.12
N LYS A 99 -6.84 -6.71 -13.68
CA LYS A 99 -6.39 -5.32 -13.57
C LYS A 99 -5.58 -5.05 -12.32
N ILE A 100 -5.46 -6.03 -11.43
CA ILE A 100 -4.52 -5.95 -10.31
C ILE A 100 -3.17 -6.40 -10.84
N LEU A 101 -2.22 -5.48 -10.90
CA LEU A 101 -0.91 -5.75 -11.49
C LEU A 101 0.05 -6.35 -10.48
N HIS A 102 0.04 -5.84 -9.26
CA HIS A 102 0.89 -6.32 -8.17
C HIS A 102 0.17 -6.09 -6.86
N GLY A 103 0.44 -6.89 -5.86
CA GLY A 103 -0.22 -6.69 -4.59
C GLY A 103 0.40 -7.47 -3.45
N THR A 104 0.26 -6.93 -2.25
CA THR A 104 0.64 -7.62 -1.03
C THR A 104 -0.48 -8.53 -0.58
N LYS A 105 -0.16 -9.42 0.34
CA LYS A 105 -1.20 -10.12 1.09
C LYS A 105 -1.93 -9.11 1.96
N MET A 106 -3.05 -9.54 2.54
CA MET A 106 -3.70 -8.77 3.59
C MET A 106 -2.84 -8.91 4.83
N LEU A 107 -2.21 -7.81 5.26
CA LEU A 107 -1.26 -7.83 6.37
C LEU A 107 -1.95 -7.55 7.69
N GLU A 108 -1.63 -8.36 8.68
CA GLU A 108 -2.07 -8.15 10.05
C GLU A 108 -1.17 -7.12 10.73
N ALA A 109 -1.52 -6.72 11.93
CA ALA A 109 -0.76 -5.71 12.68
C ALA A 109 0.71 -6.11 12.78
N GLY A 110 1.58 -5.18 12.42
CA GLY A 110 3.03 -5.36 12.52
C GLY A 110 3.68 -6.10 11.37
N GLN A 111 2.91 -6.62 10.44
CA GLN A 111 3.47 -7.35 9.29
C GLN A 111 3.88 -6.38 8.19
N LYS A 112 4.84 -6.82 7.39
CA LYS A 112 5.24 -6.07 6.20
C LYS A 112 5.52 -7.04 5.06
N GLU A 113 5.45 -6.51 3.85
CA GLU A 113 5.77 -7.27 2.65
C GLU A 113 6.43 -6.36 1.64
N THR A 114 7.36 -6.93 0.88
CA THR A 114 8.07 -6.20 -0.17
C THR A 114 7.63 -6.71 -1.52
N LEU A 115 7.29 -5.78 -2.41
CA LEU A 115 6.98 -6.06 -3.80
C LEU A 115 8.17 -5.65 -4.66
N ASP A 116 8.65 -6.58 -5.49
CA ASP A 116 9.70 -6.30 -6.45
C ASP A 116 9.13 -6.51 -7.84
N PHE A 117 9.17 -5.47 -8.66
CA PHE A 117 8.60 -5.59 -10.01
C PHE A 117 9.22 -4.58 -10.96
N THR A 118 8.91 -4.74 -12.23
CA THR A 118 9.28 -3.77 -13.26
C THR A 118 8.09 -2.86 -13.49
N ALA A 119 8.32 -1.54 -13.46
CA ALA A 119 7.26 -0.57 -13.69
C ALA A 119 6.65 -0.79 -15.07
N PRO A 120 5.34 -0.55 -15.22
CA PRO A 120 4.72 -0.65 -16.54
C PRO A 120 5.47 0.17 -17.58
N SER A 121 5.48 -0.31 -18.82
CA SER A 121 6.12 0.42 -19.91
C SER A 121 5.29 1.61 -20.37
N LYS A 122 3.99 1.61 -20.08
CA LYS A 122 3.09 2.68 -20.49
C LYS A 122 2.98 3.72 -19.38
N PRO A 123 3.34 4.97 -19.65
CA PRO A 123 3.16 6.04 -18.66
C PRO A 123 1.70 6.21 -18.27
N GLY A 124 1.48 6.65 -17.05
CA GLY A 124 0.13 6.87 -16.56
C GLY A 124 0.09 6.91 -15.04
N ASP A 125 -1.10 7.13 -14.51
CA ASP A 125 -1.34 7.20 -13.09
C ASP A 125 -1.93 5.87 -12.63
N TYR A 126 -1.07 5.04 -12.07
CA TYR A 126 -1.46 3.71 -11.58
C TYR A 126 -1.83 3.85 -10.11
N GLU A 127 -3.10 3.61 -9.83
CA GLU A 127 -3.60 3.75 -8.47
C GLU A 127 -3.12 2.59 -7.60
N PHE A 128 -2.92 2.85 -6.31
CA PHE A 128 -2.76 1.75 -5.36
C PHE A 128 -3.81 1.90 -4.27
N ILE A 129 -4.35 0.76 -3.83
CA ILE A 129 -5.53 0.75 -2.97
C ILE A 129 -5.42 -0.34 -1.91
N CYS A 130 -6.17 -0.16 -0.83
CA CYS A 130 -6.41 -1.19 0.15
C CYS A 130 -7.80 -1.78 -0.13
N THR A 131 -7.91 -3.10 -0.13
CA THR A 131 -9.18 -3.78 -0.42
C THR A 131 -9.84 -4.39 0.80
N PHE A 132 -9.40 -4.06 2.01
CA PHE A 132 -10.20 -4.37 3.18
C PHE A 132 -11.56 -3.69 2.97
N PRO A 133 -12.69 -4.36 3.24
CA PRO A 133 -14.01 -3.85 2.85
C PRO A 133 -14.25 -2.40 3.23
N GLY A 134 -14.55 -1.59 2.23
CA GLY A 134 -14.85 -0.17 2.43
C GLY A 134 -13.66 0.76 2.48
N HIS A 135 -12.42 0.26 2.51
CA HIS A 135 -11.25 1.13 2.65
C HIS A 135 -10.84 1.82 1.35
N TRP A 136 -11.09 1.21 0.20
CA TRP A 136 -10.53 1.69 -1.08
C TRP A 136 -10.89 3.14 -1.41
N ALA A 137 -12.04 3.60 -0.97
CA ALA A 137 -12.51 4.95 -1.32
C ALA A 137 -11.66 6.04 -0.68
N VAL A 138 -11.07 5.76 0.47
CA VAL A 138 -10.25 6.75 1.19
C VAL A 138 -8.80 6.32 1.33
N MET A 139 -8.53 5.01 1.33
CA MET A 139 -7.15 4.50 1.46
C MET A 139 -6.61 4.13 0.09
N ASN A 140 -6.06 5.11 -0.58
CA ASN A 140 -5.53 4.96 -1.93
C ASN A 140 -4.43 5.97 -2.20
N GLY A 141 -3.72 5.78 -3.31
CA GLY A 141 -2.70 6.70 -3.76
C GLY A 141 -2.40 6.47 -5.24
N ILE A 142 -1.39 7.14 -5.74
CA ILE A 142 -1.00 7.06 -7.16
C ILE A 142 0.48 6.81 -7.30
N MET A 143 0.82 5.78 -8.06
CA MET A 143 2.16 5.57 -8.58
C MET A 143 2.15 6.15 -9.99
N LYS A 144 2.85 7.27 -10.17
CA LYS A 144 2.91 7.89 -11.48
C LYS A 144 4.06 7.30 -12.26
N VAL A 145 3.74 6.70 -13.41
CA VAL A 145 4.74 6.13 -14.29
C VAL A 145 5.04 7.17 -15.36
N THR A 146 6.31 7.61 -15.43
CA THR A 146 6.74 8.66 -16.35
C THR A 146 7.67 8.06 -17.41
N GLN A 147 7.91 8.86 -18.45
CA GLN A 147 8.81 8.43 -19.53
C GLN A 147 10.26 8.37 -19.11
#